data_1c7d30595a18b7f503df06eb8b84eab6
#
_entry.id   1c7d30595a18b7f503df06eb8b84eab6
#
_cell.length_a   1.000
_cell.length_b   1.000
_cell.length_c   1.000
_cell.angle_alpha   90.00
_cell.angle_beta   90.00
_cell.angle_gamma   90.00
#
_symmetry.space_group_name_H-M   'P 1'
#
loop_
_entity.id
_entity.type
_entity.pdbx_description
1 polymer ?
#
loop_
_entity_poly.entity_id
_entity_poly.type
_entity_poly.pdbx_seq_one_letter_code
_entity_poly.pdbx_strand_id
1 'polypeptide(L)'
;VWDKESNVLPFFVGSYLGAKKVLNVGAGWYAHKDVTANRKSATDTSLVLNTQKNFGLDVFLDMPMNKAKGTALNFYSVYYINDYGKNYVRNLGILNQHAAAEGISANPGTSWAGGGNLQPTLGTGNIWYTQVGYVLPKLKNGTSFMPYVTFTQKKFDRIGKSSGQFDLGMN
;
A
#
# COMPACT_ATOMS: atom_id res chain seq x y z
N VAL A 1 -16.41 15.80 -20.24
CA VAL A 1 -17.06 15.77 -18.94
C VAL A 1 -16.60 14.54 -18.20
N TRP A 2 -16.31 14.66 -16.90
CA TRP A 2 -15.98 13.56 -16.03
C TRP A 2 -17.25 13.02 -15.37
N ASP A 3 -17.34 11.72 -15.21
CA ASP A 3 -18.45 11.08 -14.52
C ASP A 3 -18.21 11.07 -13.00
N LYS A 4 -19.30 11.06 -12.24
CA LYS A 4 -19.20 10.91 -10.78
C LYS A 4 -18.82 9.48 -10.41
N GLU A 5 -17.85 9.35 -9.51
CA GLU A 5 -17.50 8.06 -8.92
C GLU A 5 -18.68 7.47 -8.14
N SER A 6 -18.84 6.15 -8.23
CA SER A 6 -19.87 5.44 -7.47
C SER A 6 -19.34 5.10 -6.09
N ASN A 7 -19.92 5.70 -5.07
CA ASN A 7 -19.65 5.34 -3.67
C ASN A 7 -20.50 4.13 -3.26
N VAL A 8 -19.91 2.96 -3.22
CA VAL A 8 -20.49 1.77 -2.60
C VAL A 8 -19.69 1.50 -1.34
N LEU A 9 -20.11 2.14 -0.24
CA LEU A 9 -19.46 1.94 1.06
C LEU A 9 -19.58 0.47 1.50
N PRO A 10 -18.51 -0.12 2.06
CA PRO A 10 -17.21 0.48 2.39
C PRO A 10 -16.13 0.35 1.31
N PHE A 11 -16.46 -0.12 0.12
CA PHE A 11 -15.49 -0.40 -0.93
C PHE A 11 -15.65 0.55 -2.11
N PHE A 12 -14.53 1.00 -2.66
CA PHE A 12 -14.51 1.73 -3.93
C PHE A 12 -14.43 0.76 -5.09
N VAL A 13 -14.99 1.16 -6.23
CA VAL A 13 -14.93 0.37 -7.46
C VAL A 13 -13.51 0.43 -8.02
N GLY A 14 -12.87 -0.71 -8.18
CA GLY A 14 -11.49 -0.80 -8.70
C GLY A 14 -11.38 -0.54 -10.20
N SER A 15 -12.45 -0.72 -10.97
CA SER A 15 -12.56 -0.36 -12.38
C SER A 15 -14.01 -0.33 -12.82
N TYR A 16 -14.36 0.60 -13.68
CA TYR A 16 -15.67 0.66 -14.34
C TYR A 16 -15.68 -0.05 -15.69
N LEU A 17 -14.57 -0.69 -16.07
CA LEU A 17 -14.41 -1.43 -17.34
C LEU A 17 -14.80 -0.62 -18.57
N GLY A 18 -14.50 0.68 -18.55
CA GLY A 18 -14.81 1.61 -19.62
C GLY A 18 -16.25 2.16 -19.63
N ALA A 19 -17.07 1.82 -18.65
CA ALA A 19 -18.44 2.35 -18.55
C ALA A 19 -18.47 3.81 -18.09
N LYS A 20 -17.48 4.28 -17.35
CA LYS A 20 -17.36 5.65 -16.84
C LYS A 20 -16.00 6.25 -17.13
N LYS A 21 -15.94 7.58 -17.17
CA LYS A 21 -14.71 8.36 -17.20
C LYS A 21 -14.55 9.07 -15.86
N VAL A 22 -13.69 8.53 -15.00
CA VAL A 22 -13.52 9.00 -13.62
C VAL A 22 -12.08 9.41 -13.37
N LEU A 23 -11.89 10.56 -12.73
CA LEU A 23 -10.64 10.98 -12.10
C LEU A 23 -10.96 11.37 -10.67
N ASN A 24 -10.28 10.73 -9.73
CA ASN A 24 -10.37 11.04 -8.32
C ASN A 24 -8.97 11.28 -7.74
N VAL A 25 -8.85 12.27 -6.86
CA VAL A 25 -7.63 12.55 -6.09
C VAL A 25 -8.03 12.60 -4.62
N GLY A 26 -7.39 11.79 -3.82
CA GLY A 26 -7.64 11.69 -2.40
C GLY A 26 -6.41 12.06 -1.58
N ALA A 27 -6.65 12.65 -0.40
CA ALA A 27 -5.64 12.84 0.62
C ALA A 27 -6.26 12.55 1.99
N GLY A 28 -5.49 11.89 2.84
CA GLY A 28 -5.90 11.54 4.18
C GLY A 28 -4.76 11.62 5.16
N TRP A 29 -5.09 11.89 6.42
CA TRP A 29 -4.13 11.86 7.51
C TRP A 29 -4.77 11.25 8.75
N TYR A 30 -3.93 10.64 9.58
CA TYR A 30 -4.33 10.04 10.84
C TYR A 30 -3.25 10.29 11.90
N ALA A 31 -3.68 10.63 13.11
CA ALA A 31 -2.78 10.76 14.25
C ALA A 31 -3.43 10.15 15.50
N HIS A 32 -2.64 9.36 16.23
CA HIS A 32 -3.07 8.76 17.49
C HIS A 32 -1.92 8.71 18.49
N LYS A 33 -2.14 9.23 19.67
CA LYS A 33 -1.12 9.29 20.73
C LYS A 33 -0.88 7.92 21.35
N ASP A 34 0.36 7.69 21.78
CA ASP A 34 0.75 6.59 22.65
C ASP A 34 0.43 5.19 22.13
N VAL A 35 0.53 5.00 20.79
CA VAL A 35 0.18 3.75 20.11
C VAL A 35 1.30 2.72 20.18
N THR A 36 2.55 3.18 20.14
CA THR A 36 3.74 2.33 20.21
C THR A 36 4.69 2.82 21.28
N ALA A 37 5.59 1.95 21.69
CA ALA A 37 6.61 2.31 22.68
C ALA A 37 7.96 1.74 22.26
N ASN A 38 9.03 2.43 22.62
CA ASN A 38 10.38 1.93 22.56
C ASN A 38 11.12 2.20 23.86
N ARG A 39 12.17 1.43 24.14
CA ARG A 39 13.08 1.71 25.25
C ARG A 39 13.94 2.92 24.91
N LYS A 40 14.25 3.73 25.89
CA LYS A 40 15.10 4.92 25.75
C LYS A 40 16.52 4.56 25.33
N SER A 41 17.06 3.51 25.96
CA SER A 41 18.37 2.93 25.60
C SER A 41 18.42 1.42 25.93
N ALA A 42 19.52 0.77 25.66
CA ALA A 42 19.73 -0.64 26.02
C ALA A 42 19.78 -0.86 27.54
N THR A 43 20.24 0.14 28.28
CA THR A 43 20.40 0.09 29.75
C THR A 43 19.24 0.75 30.48
N ASP A 44 18.57 1.71 29.86
CA ASP A 44 17.40 2.39 30.44
C ASP A 44 16.13 1.73 29.94
N THR A 45 15.47 0.99 30.82
CA THR A 45 14.24 0.24 30.52
C THR A 45 12.99 1.12 30.51
N SER A 46 13.11 2.43 30.77
CA SER A 46 11.99 3.34 30.69
C SER A 46 11.42 3.37 29.26
N LEU A 47 10.08 3.39 29.16
CA LEU A 47 9.38 3.42 27.90
C LEU A 47 9.17 4.87 27.41
N VAL A 48 9.48 5.08 26.15
CA VAL A 48 9.12 6.28 25.41
C VAL A 48 7.91 5.94 24.54
N LEU A 49 6.79 6.57 24.83
CA LEU A 49 5.57 6.40 24.03
C LEU A 49 5.65 7.24 22.76
N ASN A 50 5.19 6.68 21.66
CA ASN A 50 5.22 7.33 20.34
C ASN A 50 3.82 7.58 19.82
N THR A 51 3.64 8.77 19.25
CA THR A 51 2.43 9.13 18.51
C THR A 51 2.52 8.55 17.10
N GLN A 52 1.54 7.76 16.71
CA GLN A 52 1.39 7.34 15.33
C GLN A 52 0.93 8.51 14.47
N LYS A 53 1.54 8.71 13.32
CA LYS A 53 1.14 9.68 12.30
C LYS A 53 1.20 9.04 10.93
N ASN A 54 0.14 9.11 10.18
CA ASN A 54 0.06 8.59 8.83
C ASN A 54 -0.49 9.67 7.91
N PHE A 55 0.08 9.78 6.74
CA PHE A 55 -0.40 10.63 5.65
C PHE A 55 -0.47 9.79 4.39
N GLY A 56 -1.53 9.96 3.61
CA GLY A 56 -1.72 9.32 2.32
C GLY A 56 -2.20 10.31 1.27
N LEU A 57 -1.68 10.15 0.08
CA LEU A 57 -2.13 10.85 -1.13
C LEU A 57 -2.36 9.80 -2.20
N ASP A 58 -3.51 9.83 -2.86
CA ASP A 58 -3.83 8.89 -3.94
C ASP A 58 -4.46 9.56 -5.15
N VAL A 59 -4.32 8.89 -6.28
CA VAL A 59 -4.98 9.24 -7.53
C VAL A 59 -5.54 7.99 -8.17
N PHE A 60 -6.79 8.08 -8.61
CA PHE A 60 -7.50 7.06 -9.37
C PHE A 60 -7.98 7.63 -10.69
N LEU A 61 -7.68 6.93 -11.78
CA LEU A 61 -8.16 7.26 -13.13
C LEU A 61 -8.76 6.00 -13.75
N ASP A 62 -9.98 6.10 -14.23
CA ASP A 62 -10.59 5.11 -15.11
C ASP A 62 -11.12 5.84 -16.34
N MET A 63 -10.57 5.52 -17.52
CA MET A 63 -10.81 6.28 -18.72
C MET A 63 -11.13 5.37 -19.91
N PRO A 64 -12.37 5.46 -20.47
CA PRO A 64 -12.68 4.82 -21.74
C PRO A 64 -11.78 5.34 -22.86
N MET A 65 -11.07 4.46 -23.55
CA MET A 65 -10.20 4.80 -24.68
C MET A 65 -10.94 4.69 -26.00
N ASN A 66 -11.68 3.61 -26.20
CA ASN A 66 -12.51 3.40 -27.38
C ASN A 66 -13.82 2.74 -26.98
N LYS A 67 -14.91 3.51 -26.99
CA LYS A 67 -16.24 3.03 -26.58
C LYS A 67 -16.79 1.94 -27.53
N ALA A 68 -16.51 2.01 -28.81
CA ALA A 68 -16.99 1.02 -29.78
C ALA A 68 -16.31 -0.35 -29.58
N LYS A 69 -15.04 -0.35 -29.20
CA LYS A 69 -14.28 -1.57 -28.89
C LYS A 69 -14.40 -1.98 -27.41
N GLY A 70 -14.92 -1.10 -26.56
CA GLY A 70 -15.02 -1.33 -25.11
C GLY A 70 -13.66 -1.34 -24.40
N THR A 71 -12.66 -0.57 -24.89
CA THR A 71 -11.34 -0.50 -24.27
C THR A 71 -11.26 0.66 -23.28
N ALA A 72 -10.51 0.48 -22.20
CA ALA A 72 -10.29 1.50 -21.17
C ALA A 72 -8.91 1.39 -20.53
N LEU A 73 -8.41 2.52 -20.03
CA LEU A 73 -7.22 2.59 -19.19
C LEU A 73 -7.67 2.75 -17.74
N ASN A 74 -7.13 1.90 -16.86
CA ASN A 74 -7.27 2.00 -15.42
C ASN A 74 -5.91 2.32 -14.81
N PHE A 75 -5.86 3.32 -13.95
CA PHE A 75 -4.64 3.71 -13.23
C PHE A 75 -5.00 4.03 -11.78
N TYR A 76 -4.21 3.49 -10.86
CA TYR A 76 -4.26 3.85 -9.45
C TYR A 76 -2.85 4.03 -8.93
N SER A 77 -2.62 5.07 -8.15
CA SER A 77 -1.36 5.27 -7.45
C SER A 77 -1.62 5.87 -6.08
N VAL A 78 -0.90 5.38 -5.06
CA VAL A 78 -0.99 5.90 -3.71
C VAL A 78 0.41 5.99 -3.09
N TYR A 79 0.64 7.08 -2.37
CA TYR A 79 1.86 7.31 -1.62
C TYR A 79 1.53 7.51 -0.15
N TYR A 80 2.16 6.71 0.71
CA TYR A 80 2.01 6.80 2.16
C TYR A 80 3.31 7.26 2.81
N ILE A 81 3.17 8.15 3.80
CA ILE A 81 4.20 8.51 4.77
C ILE A 81 3.70 8.03 6.13
N ASN A 82 4.44 7.13 6.75
CA ASN A 82 4.05 6.50 8.00
C ASN A 82 5.10 6.75 9.08
N ASP A 83 4.64 7.17 10.25
CA ASP A 83 5.42 7.26 11.47
C ASP A 83 4.69 6.49 12.57
N TYR A 84 5.28 5.38 12.98
CA TYR A 84 4.80 4.53 14.09
C TYR A 84 5.78 4.57 15.28
N GLY A 85 6.71 5.51 15.27
CA GLY A 85 7.82 5.58 16.21
C GLY A 85 9.14 5.07 15.61
N LYS A 86 10.23 5.30 16.34
CA LYS A 86 11.60 5.06 15.89
C LYS A 86 11.80 3.61 15.45
N ASN A 87 12.24 3.43 14.21
CA ASN A 87 12.60 2.12 13.66
C ASN A 87 11.48 1.05 13.74
N TYR A 88 10.22 1.48 13.74
CA TYR A 88 9.11 0.54 13.75
C TYR A 88 9.01 -0.18 12.41
N VAL A 89 8.95 -1.50 12.45
CA VAL A 89 8.63 -2.36 11.28
C VAL A 89 7.78 -3.52 11.75
N ARG A 90 6.71 -3.79 11.05
CA ARG A 90 5.87 -4.96 11.23
C ARG A 90 5.91 -5.82 9.97
N ASN A 91 6.18 -7.09 10.17
CA ASN A 91 6.07 -8.10 9.13
C ASN A 91 4.68 -8.74 9.22
N LEU A 92 4.09 -9.06 8.07
CA LEU A 92 2.89 -9.89 8.00
C LEU A 92 3.28 -11.29 7.55
N GLY A 93 2.75 -12.30 8.20
CA GLY A 93 2.93 -13.71 7.88
C GLY A 93 1.91 -14.57 8.60
N ILE A 94 1.97 -15.87 8.38
CA ILE A 94 0.99 -16.83 8.87
C ILE A 94 0.73 -16.72 10.38
N LEU A 95 1.73 -16.41 11.16
CA LEU A 95 1.62 -16.29 12.62
C LEU A 95 1.51 -14.85 13.11
N ASN A 96 1.59 -13.87 12.24
CA ASN A 96 1.43 -12.43 12.54
C ASN A 96 2.21 -11.98 13.81
N GLN A 97 3.40 -12.52 14.00
CA GLN A 97 4.22 -12.30 15.21
C GLN A 97 4.78 -10.88 15.27
N HIS A 98 4.95 -10.37 16.48
CA HIS A 98 5.47 -9.05 16.76
C HIS A 98 6.96 -8.96 16.41
N ALA A 99 7.30 -8.55 15.21
CA ALA A 99 8.68 -8.33 14.81
C ALA A 99 9.35 -7.14 15.50
N ALA A 100 8.56 -6.20 16.01
CA ALA A 100 9.07 -4.93 16.49
C ALA A 100 9.86 -5.03 17.81
N ALA A 101 9.42 -5.86 18.75
CA ALA A 101 10.05 -5.93 20.07
C ALA A 101 11.36 -6.74 20.07
N GLU A 102 11.41 -7.80 19.30
CA GLU A 102 12.52 -8.75 19.35
C GLU A 102 13.71 -8.33 18.49
N GLY A 103 13.47 -7.70 17.34
CA GLY A 103 14.55 -7.25 16.49
C GLY A 103 15.37 -6.09 17.04
N ILE A 104 14.91 -5.44 18.09
CA ILE A 104 15.66 -4.38 18.76
C ILE A 104 16.74 -4.95 19.67
N SER A 105 16.54 -6.13 20.20
CA SER A 105 17.41 -6.68 21.23
C SER A 105 18.42 -7.70 20.75
N ALA A 106 18.15 -8.43 19.68
CA ALA A 106 18.91 -9.64 19.44
C ALA A 106 20.16 -9.45 18.58
N ASN A 107 20.15 -8.68 17.50
CA ASN A 107 21.32 -8.51 16.65
C ASN A 107 21.22 -7.29 15.73
N PRO A 108 21.95 -6.21 15.98
CA PRO A 108 21.88 -4.99 15.19
C PRO A 108 22.42 -5.10 13.76
N GLY A 109 22.78 -6.23 13.26
CA GLY A 109 23.24 -6.45 11.89
C GLY A 109 22.50 -7.53 11.13
N THR A 110 21.53 -8.20 11.75
CA THR A 110 20.88 -9.37 11.17
C THR A 110 19.53 -8.98 10.55
N SER A 111 19.31 -9.39 9.32
CA SER A 111 17.97 -9.31 8.71
C SER A 111 17.02 -10.19 9.49
N TRP A 112 15.95 -9.60 10.00
CA TRP A 112 15.03 -10.29 10.86
C TRP A 112 13.63 -10.29 10.28
N ALA A 113 13.07 -11.45 10.12
CA ALA A 113 11.77 -11.63 9.47
C ALA A 113 10.71 -12.25 10.39
N GLY A 114 11.00 -12.54 11.66
CA GLY A 114 10.07 -13.27 12.52
C GLY A 114 9.83 -14.71 12.05
N GLY A 115 8.86 -15.39 12.62
CA GLY A 115 8.51 -16.74 12.20
C GLY A 115 7.84 -16.78 10.83
N GLY A 116 8.45 -17.43 9.84
CA GLY A 116 7.91 -17.63 8.50
C GLY A 116 8.46 -16.69 7.43
N ASN A 117 8.00 -16.84 6.21
CA ASN A 117 8.36 -16.00 5.06
C ASN A 117 7.66 -14.64 5.14
N LEU A 118 8.18 -13.76 5.95
CA LEU A 118 7.55 -12.48 6.23
C LEU A 118 8.17 -11.38 5.40
N GLN A 119 7.34 -10.67 4.66
CA GLN A 119 7.72 -9.42 4.04
C GLN A 119 7.44 -8.25 4.99
N PRO A 120 8.35 -7.28 5.11
CA PRO A 120 8.05 -6.04 5.80
C PRO A 120 6.86 -5.36 5.12
N THR A 121 5.74 -5.25 5.82
CA THR A 121 4.51 -4.77 5.22
C THR A 121 4.18 -3.37 5.68
N LEU A 122 4.52 -3.04 6.92
CA LEU A 122 4.22 -1.78 7.55
C LEU A 122 5.43 -1.31 8.37
N GLY A 123 5.69 -0.01 8.38
CA GLY A 123 6.80 0.54 9.15
C GLY A 123 6.87 2.06 9.06
N THR A 124 7.67 2.64 9.95
CA THR A 124 8.05 4.05 9.83
C THR A 124 8.88 4.24 8.57
N GLY A 125 8.41 5.12 7.69
CA GLY A 125 8.96 5.35 6.36
C GLY A 125 7.89 5.53 5.29
N ASN A 126 8.21 5.20 4.06
CA ASN A 126 7.36 5.49 2.92
C ASN A 126 6.96 4.21 2.18
N ILE A 127 5.74 4.22 1.65
CA ILE A 127 5.22 3.18 0.74
C ILE A 127 4.64 3.88 -0.48
N TRP A 128 5.06 3.45 -1.65
CA TRP A 128 4.46 3.82 -2.91
C TRP A 128 3.91 2.59 -3.61
N TYR A 129 2.64 2.62 -3.94
CA TYR A 129 1.97 1.60 -4.75
C TYR A 129 1.42 2.23 -6.00
N THR A 130 1.56 1.54 -7.12
CA THR A 130 0.96 1.94 -8.40
C THR A 130 0.43 0.72 -9.14
N GLN A 131 -0.70 0.90 -9.81
CA GLN A 131 -1.32 -0.11 -10.66
C GLN A 131 -1.71 0.50 -11.99
N VAL A 132 -1.43 -0.21 -13.08
CA VAL A 132 -1.89 0.13 -14.42
C VAL A 132 -2.58 -1.09 -15.01
N GLY A 133 -3.82 -0.91 -15.44
CA GLY A 133 -4.62 -1.92 -16.11
C GLY A 133 -5.14 -1.40 -17.45
N TYR A 134 -5.33 -2.30 -18.39
CA TYR A 134 -5.91 -1.96 -19.68
C TYR A 134 -7.01 -2.96 -20.04
N VAL A 135 -8.23 -2.45 -20.20
CA VAL A 135 -9.36 -3.27 -20.63
C VAL A 135 -9.23 -3.55 -22.12
N LEU A 136 -9.09 -4.83 -22.45
CA LEU A 136 -9.01 -5.31 -23.83
C LEU A 136 -10.35 -5.17 -24.56
N PRO A 137 -10.35 -5.17 -25.89
CA PRO A 137 -11.61 -5.17 -26.65
C PRO A 137 -12.50 -6.33 -26.22
N LYS A 138 -13.80 -6.05 -26.13
CA LYS A 138 -14.80 -7.07 -25.78
C LYS A 138 -14.78 -8.22 -26.79
N LEU A 139 -14.80 -9.43 -26.30
CA LEU A 139 -14.99 -10.63 -27.12
C LEU A 139 -16.43 -10.69 -27.65
N LYS A 140 -16.64 -11.54 -28.68
CA LYS A 140 -17.97 -11.73 -29.30
C LYS A 140 -19.06 -12.20 -28.33
N ASN A 141 -18.67 -12.88 -27.26
CA ASN A 141 -19.56 -13.34 -26.19
C ASN A 141 -19.80 -12.28 -25.10
N GLY A 142 -19.27 -11.05 -25.26
CA GLY A 142 -19.40 -9.96 -24.30
C GLY A 142 -18.40 -9.97 -23.15
N THR A 143 -17.53 -10.97 -23.04
CA THR A 143 -16.48 -11.04 -22.00
C THR A 143 -15.42 -9.96 -22.21
N SER A 144 -14.98 -9.33 -21.13
CA SER A 144 -13.87 -8.40 -21.09
C SER A 144 -12.74 -8.97 -20.23
N PHE A 145 -11.50 -8.68 -20.62
CA PHE A 145 -10.30 -8.97 -19.82
C PHE A 145 -9.56 -7.67 -19.54
N MET A 146 -9.00 -7.57 -18.35
CA MET A 146 -8.15 -6.44 -17.96
C MET A 146 -6.84 -6.97 -17.37
N PRO A 147 -5.82 -7.21 -18.21
CA PRO A 147 -4.46 -7.39 -17.69
C PRO A 147 -4.02 -6.14 -16.95
N TYR A 148 -3.28 -6.34 -15.86
CA TYR A 148 -2.72 -5.25 -15.08
C TYR A 148 -1.34 -5.59 -14.56
N VAL A 149 -0.56 -4.55 -14.30
CA VAL A 149 0.72 -4.61 -13.60
C VAL A 149 0.63 -3.73 -12.36
N THR A 150 1.21 -4.21 -11.27
CA THR A 150 1.41 -3.40 -10.08
C THR A 150 2.89 -3.23 -9.77
N PHE A 151 3.22 -2.13 -9.15
CA PHE A 151 4.52 -1.86 -8.58
C PHE A 151 4.35 -1.34 -7.16
N THR A 152 5.03 -1.97 -6.21
CA THR A 152 5.08 -1.52 -4.83
C THR A 152 6.52 -1.23 -4.46
N GLN A 153 6.81 -0.02 -4.00
CA GLN A 153 8.09 0.33 -3.39
C GLN A 153 7.89 0.66 -1.92
N LYS A 154 8.76 0.12 -1.08
CA LYS A 154 8.77 0.36 0.36
C LYS A 154 10.16 0.80 0.80
N LYS A 155 10.23 1.84 1.61
CA LYS A 155 11.46 2.30 2.24
C LYS A 155 11.19 2.56 3.71
N PHE A 156 11.56 1.61 4.56
CA PHE A 156 11.43 1.74 6.00
C PHE A 156 12.76 2.13 6.64
N ASP A 157 12.70 3.06 7.58
CA ASP A 157 13.88 3.64 8.23
C ASP A 157 14.76 2.58 8.88
N ARG A 158 14.15 1.58 9.52
CA ARG A 158 14.88 0.46 10.13
C ARG A 158 15.68 -0.37 9.15
N ILE A 159 15.17 -0.55 7.94
CA ILE A 159 15.81 -1.38 6.91
C ILE A 159 16.88 -0.58 6.18
N GLY A 160 16.71 0.74 6.08
CA GLY A 160 17.66 1.66 5.44
C GLY A 160 17.80 1.48 3.91
N LYS A 161 17.11 0.50 3.33
CA LYS A 161 17.10 0.19 1.89
C LYS A 161 15.67 0.15 1.37
N SER A 162 15.51 0.49 0.11
CA SER A 162 14.24 0.31 -0.59
C SER A 162 14.06 -1.13 -1.05
N SER A 163 12.86 -1.64 -0.94
CA SER A 163 12.43 -2.89 -1.57
C SER A 163 11.37 -2.59 -2.62
N GLY A 164 11.44 -3.28 -3.75
CA GLY A 164 10.47 -3.19 -4.84
C GLY A 164 9.85 -4.54 -5.13
N GLN A 165 8.59 -4.54 -5.52
CA GLN A 165 7.83 -5.73 -5.91
C GLN A 165 7.01 -5.40 -7.15
N PHE A 166 7.01 -6.31 -8.12
CA PHE A 166 6.14 -6.26 -9.29
C PHE A 166 5.21 -7.46 -9.27
N ASP A 167 3.94 -7.22 -9.56
CA ASP A 167 2.96 -8.28 -9.73
C ASP A 167 2.25 -8.09 -11.07
N LEU A 168 1.93 -9.20 -11.73
CA LEU A 168 1.13 -9.26 -12.95
C LEU A 168 -0.15 -10.01 -12.66
N GLY A 169 -1.26 -9.50 -13.15
CA GLY A 169 -2.54 -10.14 -12.96
C GLY A 169 -3.50 -9.89 -14.13
N MET A 170 -4.65 -10.54 -14.07
CA MET A 170 -5.73 -10.41 -15.04
C MET A 170 -7.08 -10.52 -14.32
N ASN A 171 -7.97 -9.60 -14.62
CA ASN A 171 -9.37 -9.58 -14.20
C ASN A 171 -10.28 -9.86 -15.39
#